data_8e463d52c1189bff2b7d7b11dac9b477
#
_entry.id   8e463d52c1189bff2b7d7b11dac9b477
#
_cell.length_a   1.000
_cell.length_b   1.000
_cell.length_c   1.000
_cell.angle_alpha   90.00
_cell.angle_beta   90.00
_cell.angle_gamma   90.00
#
_symmetry.space_group_name_H-M   'P 1'
#
loop_
_entity.id
_entity.type
_entity.pdbx_description
1 polymer ?
#
loop_
_entity_poly.entity_id
_entity_poly.type
_entity_poly.pdbx_seq_one_letter_code
_entity_poly.pdbx_strand_id
1 'polypeptide(L)'
;PEAINSLAIHQSKVVYDTLFEASWETLQSFGKAKEMQMGMIAVLHTWGQQLSLHPHLHCIVPGGGVDKNGQFKNSHFKGNFLFPVKALSKVFRAKFCEKLKAKSPVKYEQIRQDLWRKPWVVFAKKPFGSPKSVVEYLGRYTHKIAISNHRIKSIDEQNVTFDYKDYRM
;
A
#
# COMPACT_ATOMS: atom_id res chain seq x y z
N PRO A 1 -2.08 -2.85 -10.74
CA PRO A 1 -2.25 -2.97 -12.20
C PRO A 1 -1.92 -1.66 -12.92
N GLU A 2 -1.36 -1.74 -14.11
CA GLU A 2 -0.97 -0.58 -14.93
C GLU A 2 -2.17 0.34 -15.23
N ALA A 3 -3.33 -0.24 -15.43
CA ALA A 3 -4.57 0.50 -15.62
C ALA A 3 -4.88 1.51 -14.48
N ILE A 4 -4.46 1.22 -13.25
CA ILE A 4 -4.58 2.16 -12.13
C ILE A 4 -3.61 3.33 -12.27
N ASN A 5 -2.39 3.09 -12.79
CA ASN A 5 -1.42 4.15 -12.99
C ASN A 5 -1.94 5.16 -14.02
N SER A 6 -2.49 4.68 -15.14
CA SER A 6 -3.12 5.53 -16.15
C SER A 6 -4.33 6.30 -15.58
N LEU A 7 -5.16 5.66 -14.77
CA LEU A 7 -6.28 6.31 -14.11
C LEU A 7 -5.80 7.40 -13.12
N ALA A 8 -4.71 7.16 -12.41
CA ALA A 8 -4.17 8.10 -11.43
C ALA A 8 -3.62 9.39 -12.06
N ILE A 9 -3.25 9.39 -13.34
CA ILE A 9 -2.85 10.61 -14.07
C ILE A 9 -4.02 11.59 -14.16
N HIS A 10 -5.23 11.10 -14.44
CA HIS A 10 -6.39 11.93 -14.71
C HIS A 10 -7.33 12.07 -13.51
N GLN A 11 -7.34 11.10 -12.61
CA GLN A 11 -8.22 11.03 -11.44
C GLN A 11 -7.43 10.66 -10.17
N SER A 12 -6.33 11.36 -9.91
CA SER A 12 -5.42 11.07 -8.80
C SER A 12 -6.14 10.97 -7.45
N LYS A 13 -7.00 11.95 -7.15
CA LYS A 13 -7.76 11.98 -5.89
C LYS A 13 -8.64 10.73 -5.73
N VAL A 14 -9.38 10.34 -6.77
CA VAL A 14 -10.24 9.15 -6.73
C VAL A 14 -9.42 7.89 -6.45
N VAL A 15 -8.28 7.72 -7.13
CA VAL A 15 -7.40 6.56 -6.96
C VAL A 15 -6.80 6.54 -5.57
N TYR A 16 -6.28 7.67 -5.08
CA TYR A 16 -5.58 7.74 -3.79
C TYR A 16 -6.56 7.56 -2.62
N ASP A 17 -7.70 8.23 -2.64
CA ASP A 17 -8.74 8.02 -1.63
C ASP A 17 -9.20 6.56 -1.61
N THR A 18 -9.36 5.95 -2.78
CA THR A 18 -9.75 4.53 -2.90
C THR A 18 -8.68 3.59 -2.32
N LEU A 19 -7.38 3.91 -2.53
CA LEU A 19 -6.29 3.14 -1.93
C LEU A 19 -6.34 3.17 -0.40
N PHE A 20 -6.47 4.37 0.19
CA PHE A 20 -6.56 4.52 1.64
C PHE A 20 -7.78 3.80 2.23
N GLU A 21 -8.96 4.05 1.69
CA GLU A 21 -10.21 3.46 2.17
C GLU A 21 -10.22 1.94 2.05
N ALA A 22 -9.80 1.40 0.88
CA ALA A 22 -9.76 -0.04 0.67
C ALA A 22 -8.75 -0.73 1.60
N SER A 23 -7.58 -0.10 1.84
CA SER A 23 -6.58 -0.63 2.77
C SER A 23 -7.09 -0.65 4.20
N TRP A 24 -7.69 0.46 4.64
CA TRP A 24 -8.29 0.57 5.97
C TRP A 24 -9.40 -0.46 6.19
N GLU A 25 -10.36 -0.52 5.29
CA GLU A 25 -11.47 -1.47 5.41
C GLU A 25 -11.05 -2.93 5.31
N THR A 26 -9.99 -3.22 4.51
CA THR A 26 -9.40 -4.55 4.49
C THR A 26 -8.89 -4.92 5.87
N LEU A 27 -8.08 -4.05 6.48
CA LEU A 27 -7.52 -4.29 7.80
C LEU A 27 -8.62 -4.47 8.86
N GLN A 28 -9.63 -3.58 8.84
CA GLN A 28 -10.78 -3.67 9.78
C GLN A 28 -11.57 -4.96 9.60
N SER A 29 -11.74 -5.46 8.37
CA SER A 29 -12.44 -6.73 8.12
C SER A 29 -11.74 -7.91 8.79
N PHE A 30 -10.40 -7.94 8.75
CA PHE A 30 -9.61 -8.98 9.42
C PHE A 30 -9.59 -8.80 10.95
N GLY A 31 -9.57 -7.56 11.43
CA GLY A 31 -9.68 -7.24 12.85
C GLY A 31 -11.04 -7.67 13.41
N LYS A 32 -12.12 -7.34 12.70
CA LYS A 32 -13.50 -7.72 13.10
C LYS A 32 -13.68 -9.23 13.23
N ALA A 33 -13.08 -10.00 12.34
CA ALA A 33 -13.09 -11.47 12.42
C ALA A 33 -12.37 -12.03 13.68
N LYS A 34 -11.60 -11.19 14.37
CA LYS A 34 -10.91 -11.48 15.63
C LYS A 34 -11.45 -10.64 16.81
N GLU A 35 -12.59 -10.01 16.64
CA GLU A 35 -13.21 -9.11 17.62
C GLU A 35 -12.28 -7.98 18.09
N MET A 36 -11.51 -7.42 17.15
CA MET A 36 -10.55 -6.34 17.42
C MET A 36 -10.75 -5.18 16.46
N GLN A 37 -10.61 -3.97 16.98
CA GLN A 37 -10.44 -2.75 16.20
C GLN A 37 -8.95 -2.55 15.91
N MET A 38 -8.61 -2.47 14.64
CA MET A 38 -7.22 -2.31 14.19
C MET A 38 -6.82 -0.85 14.10
N GLY A 39 -5.52 -0.57 14.29
CA GLY A 39 -4.89 0.72 14.00
C GLY A 39 -4.02 0.66 12.75
N MET A 40 -3.81 1.80 12.08
CA MET A 40 -2.91 1.88 10.92
C MET A 40 -2.36 3.29 10.78
N ILE A 41 -1.06 3.40 10.50
CA ILE A 41 -0.44 4.59 9.91
C ILE A 41 -0.17 4.25 8.45
N ALA A 42 -0.64 5.06 7.51
CA ALA A 42 -0.44 4.85 6.09
C ALA A 42 0.19 6.06 5.42
N VAL A 43 1.19 5.82 4.56
CA VAL A 43 1.88 6.85 3.78
C VAL A 43 1.75 6.50 2.30
N LEU A 44 1.26 7.46 1.50
CA LEU A 44 1.14 7.31 0.06
C LEU A 44 2.47 7.59 -0.62
N HIS A 45 2.91 6.65 -1.45
CA HIS A 45 3.94 6.86 -2.46
C HIS A 45 3.32 6.75 -3.85
N THR A 46 3.72 7.63 -4.76
CA THR A 46 3.19 7.66 -6.13
C THR A 46 4.19 7.24 -7.19
N TRP A 47 5.42 6.88 -6.79
CA TRP A 47 6.51 6.50 -7.69
C TRP A 47 7.11 5.14 -7.35
N GLY A 48 7.57 4.44 -8.39
CA GLY A 48 8.40 3.25 -8.26
C GLY A 48 9.90 3.58 -8.23
N GLN A 49 10.75 2.55 -8.14
CA GLN A 49 12.21 2.70 -8.14
C GLN A 49 12.75 3.36 -9.43
N GLN A 50 12.05 3.16 -10.54
CA GLN A 50 12.35 3.75 -11.86
C GLN A 50 11.72 5.13 -12.05
N LEU A 51 11.23 5.77 -11.00
CA LEU A 51 10.46 7.02 -11.02
C LEU A 51 9.19 6.97 -11.88
N SER A 52 8.77 5.79 -12.30
CA SER A 52 7.49 5.61 -12.97
C SER A 52 6.32 5.80 -12.00
N LEU A 53 5.19 6.29 -12.50
CA LEU A 53 3.98 6.42 -11.70
C LEU A 53 3.54 5.05 -11.17
N HIS A 54 3.55 4.89 -9.86
CA HIS A 54 3.24 3.63 -9.18
C HIS A 54 2.60 3.89 -7.81
N PRO A 55 1.32 4.33 -7.76
CA PRO A 55 0.65 4.61 -6.50
C PRO A 55 0.55 3.37 -5.61
N HIS A 56 1.06 3.48 -4.39
CA HIS A 56 1.00 2.42 -3.39
C HIS A 56 1.08 3.00 -1.97
N LEU A 57 0.62 2.22 -0.99
CA LEU A 57 0.66 2.60 0.41
C LEU A 57 1.72 1.80 1.17
N HIS A 58 2.49 2.51 1.99
CA HIS A 58 3.26 1.92 3.07
C HIS A 58 2.45 2.02 4.35
N CYS A 59 2.14 0.87 4.95
CA CYS A 59 1.32 0.81 6.15
C CYS A 59 2.11 0.25 7.33
N ILE A 60 2.07 0.93 8.48
CA ILE A 60 2.50 0.40 9.76
C ILE A 60 1.26 0.03 10.54
N VAL A 61 1.22 -1.21 10.99
CA VAL A 61 0.07 -1.79 11.68
C VAL A 61 0.55 -2.39 13.00
N PRO A 62 -0.07 -2.08 14.15
CA PRO A 62 0.22 -2.75 15.41
C PRO A 62 0.07 -4.27 15.29
N GLY A 63 0.84 -5.04 16.07
CA GLY A 63 0.77 -6.51 16.10
C GLY A 63 -0.51 -7.07 16.71
N GLY A 64 -1.56 -6.28 16.81
CA GLY A 64 -2.86 -6.61 17.36
C GLY A 64 -3.84 -5.46 17.20
N GLY A 65 -4.92 -5.49 17.98
CA GLY A 65 -5.95 -4.45 17.99
C GLY A 65 -6.58 -4.30 19.39
N VAL A 66 -7.50 -3.37 19.49
CA VAL A 66 -8.22 -3.08 20.72
C VAL A 66 -9.56 -3.84 20.70
N ASP A 67 -9.85 -4.58 21.77
CA ASP A 67 -11.12 -5.29 21.92
C ASP A 67 -12.26 -4.37 22.37
N LYS A 68 -13.48 -4.94 22.51
CA LYS A 68 -14.68 -4.21 22.95
C LYS A 68 -14.57 -3.59 24.36
N ASN A 69 -13.62 -4.05 25.18
CA ASN A 69 -13.38 -3.53 26.53
C ASN A 69 -12.27 -2.46 26.55
N GLY A 70 -11.76 -2.04 25.38
CA GLY A 70 -10.64 -1.09 25.28
C GLY A 70 -9.28 -1.69 25.57
N GLN A 71 -9.15 -3.03 25.68
CA GLN A 71 -7.89 -3.70 25.97
C GLN A 71 -7.17 -4.11 24.69
N PHE A 72 -5.85 -3.86 24.66
CA PHE A 72 -5.04 -4.29 23.50
C PHE A 72 -4.82 -5.80 23.54
N LYS A 73 -5.18 -6.47 22.43
CA LYS A 73 -4.96 -7.89 22.20
C LYS A 73 -3.96 -8.11 21.09
N ASN A 74 -2.89 -8.85 21.39
CA ASN A 74 -1.97 -9.30 20.37
C ASN A 74 -2.63 -10.29 19.43
N SER A 75 -2.32 -10.18 18.14
CA SER A 75 -2.76 -11.13 17.13
C SER A 75 -1.55 -11.67 16.39
N HIS A 76 -1.45 -12.99 16.35
CA HIS A 76 -0.40 -13.68 15.60
C HIS A 76 -1.02 -14.64 14.60
N PHE A 77 -0.44 -14.67 13.42
CA PHE A 77 -0.69 -15.68 12.42
C PHE A 77 0.62 -16.47 12.18
N LYS A 78 0.54 -17.65 11.59
CA LYS A 78 1.69 -18.49 11.30
C LYS A 78 2.85 -17.70 10.67
N GLY A 79 4.07 -17.84 11.19
CA GLY A 79 5.26 -17.18 10.67
C GLY A 79 5.44 -15.71 11.06
N ASN A 80 4.90 -15.29 12.21
CA ASN A 80 5.01 -13.90 12.72
C ASN A 80 4.36 -12.82 11.85
N PHE A 81 3.39 -13.18 11.01
CA PHE A 81 2.56 -12.22 10.30
C PHE A 81 1.25 -11.96 11.04
N LEU A 82 0.75 -10.74 10.92
CA LEU A 82 -0.52 -10.35 11.54
C LEU A 82 -1.73 -11.08 10.91
N PHE A 83 -1.72 -11.18 9.57
CA PHE A 83 -2.77 -11.82 8.79
C PHE A 83 -2.20 -12.55 7.55
N PRO A 84 -2.95 -13.51 6.96
CA PRO A 84 -2.52 -14.20 5.75
C PRO A 84 -2.41 -13.25 4.55
N VAL A 85 -1.22 -13.07 4.00
CA VAL A 85 -0.94 -12.10 2.91
C VAL A 85 -1.79 -12.36 1.67
N LYS A 86 -1.97 -13.64 1.28
CA LYS A 86 -2.82 -14.01 0.13
C LYS A 86 -4.29 -13.62 0.34
N ALA A 87 -4.79 -13.72 1.58
CA ALA A 87 -6.15 -13.32 1.91
C ALA A 87 -6.29 -11.80 1.91
N LEU A 88 -5.32 -11.07 2.52
CA LEU A 88 -5.26 -9.61 2.45
C LEU A 88 -5.31 -9.10 1.00
N SER A 89 -4.52 -9.69 0.11
CA SER A 89 -4.49 -9.32 -1.32
C SER A 89 -5.86 -9.46 -1.99
N LYS A 90 -6.56 -10.57 -1.75
CA LYS A 90 -7.89 -10.82 -2.34
C LYS A 90 -8.94 -9.83 -1.83
N VAL A 91 -8.97 -9.61 -0.50
CA VAL A 91 -9.94 -8.71 0.12
C VAL A 91 -9.66 -7.26 -0.27
N PHE A 92 -8.39 -6.84 -0.25
CA PHE A 92 -7.98 -5.50 -0.68
C PHE A 92 -8.42 -5.21 -2.13
N ARG A 93 -8.15 -6.13 -3.06
CA ARG A 93 -8.60 -5.99 -4.44
C ARG A 93 -10.11 -5.83 -4.55
N ALA A 94 -10.87 -6.67 -3.86
CA ALA A 94 -12.33 -6.62 -3.90
C ALA A 94 -12.85 -5.28 -3.40
N LYS A 95 -12.37 -4.81 -2.25
CA LYS A 95 -12.75 -3.51 -1.67
C LYS A 95 -12.34 -2.33 -2.53
N PHE A 96 -11.14 -2.36 -3.11
CA PHE A 96 -10.70 -1.33 -4.05
C PHE A 96 -11.63 -1.25 -5.27
N CYS A 97 -11.96 -2.40 -5.86
CA CYS A 97 -12.86 -2.46 -7.02
C CYS A 97 -14.27 -1.97 -6.70
N GLU A 98 -14.81 -2.36 -5.54
CA GLU A 98 -16.11 -1.90 -5.04
C GLU A 98 -16.16 -0.37 -4.91
N LYS A 99 -15.17 0.21 -4.24
CA LYS A 99 -15.08 1.66 -4.05
C LYS A 99 -14.83 2.43 -5.33
N LEU A 100 -13.96 1.92 -6.19
CA LEU A 100 -13.71 2.55 -7.48
C LEU A 100 -14.97 2.54 -8.35
N LYS A 101 -15.73 1.43 -8.34
CA LYS A 101 -17.02 1.35 -9.03
C LYS A 101 -18.02 2.39 -8.51
N ALA A 102 -18.09 2.59 -7.21
CA ALA A 102 -18.97 3.58 -6.61
C ALA A 102 -18.57 5.03 -6.95
N LYS A 103 -17.25 5.34 -6.94
CA LYS A 103 -16.73 6.71 -7.16
C LYS A 103 -16.60 7.08 -8.65
N SER A 104 -16.33 6.11 -9.51
CA SER A 104 -16.08 6.33 -10.95
C SER A 104 -16.56 5.11 -11.76
N PRO A 105 -17.88 4.90 -11.88
CA PRO A 105 -18.46 3.69 -12.49
C PRO A 105 -18.03 3.50 -13.92
N VAL A 106 -18.04 4.56 -14.74
CA VAL A 106 -17.65 4.49 -16.15
C VAL A 106 -16.19 4.05 -16.29
N LYS A 107 -15.29 4.64 -15.54
CA LYS A 107 -13.86 4.28 -15.58
C LYS A 107 -13.61 2.88 -15.03
N TYR A 108 -14.34 2.48 -13.99
CA TYR A 108 -14.26 1.12 -13.47
C TYR A 108 -14.60 0.09 -14.54
N GLU A 109 -15.71 0.26 -15.26
CA GLU A 109 -16.10 -0.70 -16.31
C GLU A 109 -15.06 -0.77 -17.46
N GLN A 110 -14.43 0.36 -17.80
CA GLN A 110 -13.37 0.38 -18.82
C GLN A 110 -12.14 -0.45 -18.45
N ILE A 111 -11.78 -0.51 -17.17
CA ILE A 111 -10.55 -1.17 -16.70
C ILE A 111 -10.81 -2.44 -15.88
N ARG A 112 -12.07 -2.83 -15.68
CA ARG A 112 -12.47 -3.94 -14.80
C ARG A 112 -11.72 -5.23 -15.09
N GLN A 113 -11.60 -5.62 -16.36
CA GLN A 113 -10.91 -6.84 -16.73
C GLN A 113 -9.44 -6.84 -16.30
N ASP A 114 -8.74 -5.71 -16.46
CA ASP A 114 -7.35 -5.57 -16.04
C ASP A 114 -7.17 -5.63 -14.53
N LEU A 115 -8.14 -5.07 -13.77
CA LEU A 115 -8.11 -5.13 -12.30
C LEU A 115 -8.21 -6.56 -11.78
N TRP A 116 -8.90 -7.45 -12.50
CA TRP A 116 -9.14 -8.83 -12.07
C TRP A 116 -8.20 -9.85 -12.72
N ARG A 117 -7.47 -9.47 -13.76
CA ARG A 117 -6.62 -10.37 -14.55
C ARG A 117 -5.52 -11.05 -13.74
N LYS A 118 -4.90 -10.32 -12.81
CA LYS A 118 -3.80 -10.85 -11.99
C LYS A 118 -4.06 -10.61 -10.50
N PRO A 119 -3.52 -11.46 -9.62
CA PRO A 119 -3.50 -11.18 -8.19
C PRO A 119 -2.79 -9.85 -7.91
N TRP A 120 -3.29 -9.11 -6.93
CA TRP A 120 -2.62 -7.89 -6.48
C TRP A 120 -1.53 -8.22 -5.47
N VAL A 121 -0.46 -7.44 -5.50
CA VAL A 121 0.65 -7.63 -4.57
C VAL A 121 0.35 -6.89 -3.28
N VAL A 122 0.30 -7.65 -2.18
CA VAL A 122 0.40 -7.14 -0.83
C VAL A 122 1.67 -7.73 -0.24
N PHE A 123 2.57 -6.87 0.19
CA PHE A 123 3.82 -7.28 0.80
C PHE A 123 3.77 -7.01 2.30
N ALA A 124 3.94 -8.04 3.11
CA ALA A 124 4.04 -7.90 4.55
C ALA A 124 5.46 -8.24 5.02
N LYS A 125 6.01 -7.40 5.89
CA LYS A 125 7.28 -7.67 6.58
C LYS A 125 7.01 -8.29 7.94
N LYS A 126 8.01 -8.97 8.48
CA LYS A 126 8.04 -9.40 9.88
C LYS A 126 7.95 -8.17 10.80
N PRO A 127 7.43 -8.33 12.02
CA PRO A 127 7.37 -7.25 13.00
C PRO A 127 8.73 -6.58 13.21
N PHE A 128 8.70 -5.30 13.53
CA PHE A 128 9.90 -4.58 13.95
C PHE A 128 10.39 -5.10 15.30
N GLY A 129 11.71 -5.21 15.45
CA GLY A 129 12.32 -5.68 16.69
C GLY A 129 12.37 -4.63 17.82
N SER A 130 12.16 -3.35 17.50
CA SER A 130 12.22 -2.26 18.48
C SER A 130 11.45 -1.01 18.01
N PRO A 131 11.07 -0.10 18.94
CA PRO A 131 10.51 1.21 18.61
C PRO A 131 11.44 2.04 17.71
N LYS A 132 12.76 1.98 17.93
CA LYS A 132 13.76 2.65 17.09
C LYS A 132 13.64 2.24 15.62
N SER A 133 13.50 0.94 15.36
CA SER A 133 13.32 0.43 13.99
C SER A 133 12.05 0.96 13.31
N VAL A 134 10.97 1.19 14.08
CA VAL A 134 9.73 1.81 13.59
C VAL A 134 9.97 3.26 13.19
N VAL A 135 10.65 4.03 14.04
CA VAL A 135 10.99 5.44 13.78
C VAL A 135 11.89 5.57 12.54
N GLU A 136 12.93 4.73 12.44
CA GLU A 136 13.81 4.70 11.27
C GLU A 136 13.08 4.32 9.99
N TYR A 137 12.12 3.41 10.08
CA TYR A 137 11.26 3.05 8.94
C TYR A 137 10.38 4.22 8.53
N LEU A 138 9.68 4.85 9.49
CA LEU A 138 8.86 6.05 9.24
C LEU A 138 9.70 7.16 8.60
N GLY A 139 10.86 7.47 9.16
CA GLY A 139 11.76 8.49 8.62
C GLY A 139 12.08 8.29 7.14
N ARG A 140 12.32 7.05 6.72
CA ARG A 140 12.59 6.73 5.30
C ARG A 140 11.39 6.91 4.37
N TYR A 141 10.17 6.71 4.86
CA TYR A 141 8.97 6.71 4.02
C TYR A 141 8.12 7.98 4.12
N THR A 142 8.34 8.81 5.15
CA THR A 142 7.68 10.12 5.27
C THR A 142 8.37 11.22 4.48
N HIS A 143 9.65 11.03 4.12
CA HIS A 143 10.34 11.95 3.22
C HIS A 143 9.74 11.85 1.81
N LYS A 144 9.23 12.97 1.29
CA LYS A 144 8.66 13.08 -0.07
C LYS A 144 9.71 13.11 -1.18
N ILE A 145 10.88 12.51 -0.95
CA ILE A 145 11.99 12.48 -1.91
C ILE A 145 11.86 11.21 -2.74
N ALA A 146 11.52 11.35 -4.01
CA ALA A 146 11.40 10.24 -4.95
C ALA A 146 12.74 9.60 -5.28
N ILE A 147 13.80 10.41 -5.32
CA ILE A 147 15.18 10.00 -5.60
C ILE A 147 16.14 10.76 -4.70
N SER A 148 17.10 10.07 -4.12
CA SER A 148 18.18 10.70 -3.34
C SER A 148 19.35 11.09 -4.22
N ASN A 149 20.06 12.15 -3.86
CA ASN A 149 21.16 12.72 -4.66
C ASN A 149 22.23 11.69 -5.03
N HIS A 150 22.56 10.75 -4.14
CA HIS A 150 23.59 9.73 -4.41
C HIS A 150 23.20 8.75 -5.55
N ARG A 151 21.93 8.70 -5.93
CA ARG A 151 21.46 7.91 -7.08
C ARG A 151 21.59 8.65 -8.40
N ILE A 152 21.74 9.97 -8.38
CA ILE A 152 21.91 10.79 -9.59
C ILE A 152 23.38 10.66 -10.04
N LYS A 153 23.60 10.23 -11.27
CA LYS A 153 24.92 10.03 -11.86
C LYS A 153 25.37 11.22 -12.72
N SER A 154 24.45 11.72 -13.53
CA SER A 154 24.71 12.89 -14.37
C SER A 154 23.40 13.61 -14.68
N ILE A 155 23.54 14.90 -14.96
CA ILE A 155 22.48 15.78 -15.44
C ILE A 155 23.05 16.56 -16.61
N ASP A 156 22.40 16.50 -17.75
CA ASP A 156 22.67 17.35 -18.90
C ASP A 156 21.40 18.14 -19.28
N GLU A 157 21.44 18.91 -20.37
CA GLU A 157 20.33 19.78 -20.78
C GLU A 157 19.02 19.02 -21.11
N GLN A 158 19.10 17.74 -21.41
CA GLN A 158 17.97 16.93 -21.88
C GLN A 158 17.71 15.70 -21.03
N ASN A 159 18.68 15.24 -20.24
CA ASN A 159 18.62 13.95 -19.56
C ASN A 159 19.08 14.02 -18.11
N VAL A 160 18.49 13.16 -17.30
CA VAL A 160 18.96 12.84 -15.96
C VAL A 160 19.23 11.34 -15.89
N THR A 161 20.49 10.96 -15.66
CA THR A 161 20.89 9.56 -15.49
C THR A 161 20.96 9.23 -14.02
N PHE A 162 20.33 8.13 -13.61
CA PHE A 162 20.29 7.71 -12.21
C PHE A 162 20.28 6.19 -12.05
N ASP A 163 20.79 5.71 -10.91
CA ASP A 163 20.74 4.32 -10.52
C ASP A 163 19.35 3.94 -9.99
N TYR A 164 18.84 2.78 -10.39
CA TYR A 164 17.68 2.18 -9.78
C TYR A 164 17.87 0.68 -9.53
N LYS A 165 17.13 0.14 -8.58
CA LYS A 165 17.14 -1.29 -8.27
C LYS A 165 16.00 -1.98 -9.01
N ASP A 166 16.34 -2.90 -9.93
CA ASP A 166 15.34 -3.75 -10.59
C ASP A 166 15.15 -5.02 -9.76
N TYR A 167 13.93 -5.20 -9.22
CA TYR A 167 13.56 -6.36 -8.43
C TYR A 167 12.94 -7.49 -9.25
N ARG A 168 12.97 -7.39 -10.59
CA ARG A 168 12.44 -8.41 -11.50
C ARG A 168 13.49 -9.42 -11.93
N MET A 169 14.76 -9.17 -11.58
CA MET A 169 15.88 -10.09 -11.76
C MET A 169 16.15 -10.89 -10.49
#